data_5cb73c6e7aeb68fb3b5e59aa64213802
#
_entry.id   5cb73c6e7aeb68fb3b5e59aa64213802
#
_cell.length_a   1.000
_cell.length_b   1.000
_cell.length_c   1.000
_cell.angle_alpha   90.00
_cell.angle_beta   90.00
_cell.angle_gamma   90.00
#
_symmetry.space_group_name_H-M   'P 1'
#
loop_
_entity.id
_entity.type
_entity.pdbx_description
1 polymer ?
#
loop_
_entity_poly.entity_id
_entity_poly.type
_entity_poly.pdbx_seq_one_letter_code
_entity_poly.pdbx_strand_id
1 'polypeptide(L)'
;MLDDDLPVWVPIPALAEIQIALETAVANVTELEGFELKRIMRTGTVATIDNRNWELREHSGPVQRLSQSRAIALDMESATIAANGFRFRVPYGTLLCVSDKPLHGELKLPGMASDFYKTQVASHLRIGIQAMEILREMPLERIHSRKLRSFEETAFL
;
A
#
# COMPACT_ATOMS: atom_id res chain seq x y z
N MET A 1 0.33 3.81 23.59
CA MET A 1 0.95 2.60 23.06
C MET A 1 2.02 3.06 22.10
N LEU A 2 3.24 2.74 22.37
CA LEU A 2 4.37 3.05 21.50
C LEU A 2 4.45 1.96 20.43
N ASP A 3 4.96 2.30 19.28
CA ASP A 3 5.10 1.37 18.15
C ASP A 3 5.97 0.14 18.50
N ASP A 4 6.80 0.27 19.52
CA ASP A 4 7.65 -0.79 20.07
C ASP A 4 6.88 -1.98 20.65
N ASP A 5 5.59 -1.78 20.99
CA ASP A 5 4.74 -2.83 21.58
C ASP A 5 4.03 -3.69 20.52
N LEU A 6 4.11 -3.30 19.23
CA LEU A 6 3.51 -4.07 18.14
C LEU A 6 4.53 -5.03 17.55
N PRO A 7 4.23 -6.33 17.48
CA PRO A 7 5.06 -7.27 16.77
C PRO A 7 5.24 -6.85 15.31
N VAL A 8 6.46 -6.92 14.80
CA VAL A 8 6.81 -6.49 13.43
C VAL A 8 6.08 -7.23 12.30
N TRP A 9 5.42 -8.33 12.60
CA TRP A 9 4.62 -9.11 11.66
C TRP A 9 3.12 -8.85 11.72
N VAL A 10 2.66 -7.97 12.60
CA VAL A 10 1.23 -7.63 12.69
C VAL A 10 0.89 -6.65 11.57
N PRO A 11 -0.03 -7.01 10.65
CA PRO A 11 -0.46 -6.09 9.61
C PRO A 11 -1.18 -4.87 10.21
N ILE A 12 -0.85 -3.68 9.74
CA ILE A 12 -1.57 -2.46 10.05
C ILE A 12 -2.62 -2.27 8.95
N PRO A 13 -3.93 -2.39 9.26
CA PRO A 13 -4.97 -2.32 8.25
C PRO A 13 -5.12 -0.90 7.71
N ALA A 14 -5.16 -0.76 6.39
CA ALA A 14 -5.59 0.48 5.75
C ALA A 14 -7.11 0.67 5.87
N LEU A 15 -7.57 1.90 5.68
CA LEU A 15 -9.00 2.19 5.64
C LEU A 15 -9.60 1.68 4.32
N ALA A 16 -10.73 0.96 4.40
CA ALA A 16 -11.39 0.37 3.24
C ALA A 16 -11.81 1.42 2.20
N GLU A 17 -12.25 2.58 2.65
CA GLU A 17 -12.66 3.69 1.77
C GLU A 17 -11.49 4.23 0.94
N ILE A 18 -10.28 4.26 1.50
CA ILE A 18 -9.06 4.63 0.75
C ILE A 18 -8.77 3.59 -0.33
N GLN A 19 -8.91 2.30 -0.01
CA GLN A 19 -8.73 1.24 -0.98
C GLN A 19 -9.74 1.34 -2.13
N ILE A 20 -11.02 1.58 -1.82
CA ILE A 20 -12.08 1.76 -2.82
C ILE A 20 -11.78 2.96 -3.72
N ALA A 21 -11.36 4.08 -3.14
CA ALA A 21 -10.97 5.26 -3.91
C ALA A 21 -9.80 5.00 -4.86
N LEU A 22 -8.78 4.28 -4.38
CA LEU A 22 -7.63 3.89 -5.21
C LEU A 22 -8.04 2.95 -6.35
N GLU A 23 -8.86 1.93 -6.07
CA GLU A 23 -9.35 1.00 -7.09
C GLU A 23 -10.19 1.72 -8.15
N THR A 24 -11.09 2.60 -7.71
CA THR A 24 -11.92 3.42 -8.61
C THR A 24 -11.05 4.35 -9.46
N ALA A 25 -10.04 4.98 -8.88
CA ALA A 25 -9.11 5.84 -9.60
C ALA A 25 -8.29 5.08 -10.66
N VAL A 26 -7.84 3.85 -10.32
CA VAL A 26 -7.16 2.99 -11.31
C VAL A 26 -8.10 2.65 -12.45
N ALA A 27 -9.34 2.23 -12.15
CA ALA A 27 -10.35 1.91 -13.17
C ALA A 27 -10.60 3.09 -14.11
N ASN A 28 -10.80 4.28 -13.55
CA ASN A 28 -11.07 5.49 -14.33
C ASN A 28 -9.88 5.92 -15.21
N VAL A 29 -8.65 5.87 -14.68
CA VAL A 29 -7.46 6.30 -15.44
C VAL A 29 -7.05 5.30 -16.51
N THR A 30 -7.31 4.01 -16.27
CA THR A 30 -6.95 2.94 -17.21
C THR A 30 -8.09 2.55 -18.14
N GLU A 31 -9.31 3.01 -17.86
CA GLU A 31 -10.54 2.64 -18.59
C GLU A 31 -10.80 1.13 -18.58
N LEU A 32 -10.35 0.44 -17.51
CA LEU A 32 -10.49 -1.01 -17.34
C LEU A 32 -11.48 -1.34 -16.23
N GLU A 33 -12.26 -2.39 -16.43
CA GLU A 33 -13.27 -2.85 -15.49
C GLU A 33 -13.20 -4.37 -15.25
N GLY A 34 -13.82 -4.81 -14.19
CA GLY A 34 -14.06 -6.22 -13.91
C GLY A 34 -12.79 -7.07 -13.92
N PHE A 35 -12.74 -8.04 -14.82
CA PHE A 35 -11.64 -8.99 -14.89
C PHE A 35 -10.34 -8.35 -15.42
N GLU A 36 -10.43 -7.43 -16.37
CA GLU A 36 -9.26 -6.75 -16.93
C GLU A 36 -8.58 -5.85 -15.89
N LEU A 37 -9.38 -5.15 -15.07
CA LEU A 37 -8.85 -4.39 -13.93
C LEU A 37 -8.12 -5.30 -12.95
N LYS A 38 -8.68 -6.46 -12.62
CA LYS A 38 -8.06 -7.44 -11.72
C LYS A 38 -6.76 -8.03 -12.25
N ARG A 39 -6.54 -8.01 -13.55
CA ARG A 39 -5.27 -8.46 -14.15
C ARG A 39 -4.12 -7.50 -13.85
N ILE A 40 -4.39 -6.21 -13.77
CA ILE A 40 -3.39 -5.17 -13.56
C ILE A 40 -3.30 -4.70 -12.11
N MET A 41 -4.37 -4.80 -11.33
CA MET A 41 -4.42 -4.35 -9.94
C MET A 41 -4.79 -5.49 -9.01
N ARG A 42 -4.06 -5.59 -7.91
CA ARG A 42 -4.32 -6.54 -6.84
C ARG A 42 -4.34 -5.83 -5.50
N THR A 43 -5.21 -6.28 -4.63
CA THR A 43 -5.29 -5.83 -3.25
C THR A 43 -4.80 -6.91 -2.31
N GLY A 44 -3.99 -6.53 -1.35
CA GLY A 44 -3.44 -7.46 -0.37
C GLY A 44 -2.46 -6.80 0.58
N THR A 45 -1.77 -7.61 1.34
CA THR A 45 -0.76 -7.15 2.28
C THR A 45 0.51 -6.72 1.54
N VAL A 46 1.04 -5.56 1.91
CA VAL A 46 2.37 -5.09 1.50
C VAL A 46 3.35 -5.34 2.64
N ALA A 47 4.51 -5.88 2.35
CA ALA A 47 5.61 -5.98 3.30
C ALA A 47 6.59 -4.84 3.06
N THR A 48 7.09 -4.25 4.14
CA THR A 48 8.13 -3.23 4.05
C THR A 48 9.44 -3.77 4.61
N ILE A 49 10.53 -3.53 3.90
CA ILE A 49 11.87 -3.93 4.32
C ILE A 49 12.80 -2.71 4.31
N ASP A 50 13.63 -2.58 5.33
CA ASP A 50 14.58 -1.48 5.49
C ASP A 50 15.94 -1.74 4.85
N ASN A 51 16.25 -3.00 4.55
CA ASN A 51 17.51 -3.39 3.96
C ASN A 51 17.43 -3.45 2.43
N ARG A 52 17.86 -2.40 1.75
CA ARG A 52 17.90 -2.33 0.28
C ARG A 52 18.69 -3.47 -0.38
N ASN A 53 19.67 -3.99 0.32
CA ASN A 53 20.59 -5.01 -0.22
C ASN A 53 20.22 -6.43 0.24
N TRP A 54 18.99 -6.66 0.68
CA TRP A 54 18.56 -7.97 1.17
C TRP A 54 18.71 -9.08 0.12
N GLU A 55 18.53 -8.74 -1.15
CA GLU A 55 18.67 -9.67 -2.28
C GLU A 55 20.12 -10.13 -2.53
N LEU A 56 21.11 -9.34 -2.07
CA LEU A 56 22.53 -9.62 -2.26
C LEU A 56 23.13 -10.51 -1.16
N ARG A 57 22.35 -10.84 -0.14
CA ARG A 57 22.75 -11.69 0.98
C ARG A 57 22.08 -13.04 0.87
N GLU A 58 22.46 -13.96 1.75
CA GLU A 58 21.67 -15.17 1.94
C GLU A 58 20.24 -14.81 2.33
N HIS A 59 19.30 -15.05 1.43
CA HIS A 59 17.94 -14.53 1.52
C HIS A 59 16.88 -15.60 1.82
N SER A 60 17.30 -16.84 2.10
CA SER A 60 16.36 -17.92 2.44
C SER A 60 15.40 -17.56 3.58
N GLY A 61 15.91 -16.96 4.65
CA GLY A 61 15.10 -16.51 5.78
C GLY A 61 14.12 -15.37 5.43
N PRO A 62 14.56 -14.27 4.81
CA PRO A 62 13.66 -13.21 4.32
C PRO A 62 12.60 -13.71 3.34
N VAL A 63 12.98 -14.51 2.36
CA VAL A 63 12.04 -15.10 1.38
C VAL A 63 10.99 -15.97 2.07
N GLN A 64 11.38 -16.81 3.02
CA GLN A 64 10.45 -17.63 3.77
C GLN A 64 9.46 -16.76 4.58
N ARG A 65 9.94 -15.74 5.27
CA ARG A 65 9.07 -14.81 6.04
C ARG A 65 8.10 -14.07 5.14
N LEU A 66 8.55 -13.55 4.01
CA LEU A 66 7.70 -12.88 3.03
C LEU A 66 6.64 -13.82 2.45
N SER A 67 7.01 -15.06 2.13
CA SER A 67 6.07 -16.07 1.68
C SER A 67 5.02 -16.42 2.75
N GLN A 68 5.44 -16.55 4.00
CA GLN A 68 4.53 -16.84 5.12
C GLN A 68 3.60 -15.68 5.44
N SER A 69 4.05 -14.43 5.29
CA SER A 69 3.23 -13.23 5.50
C SER A 69 2.13 -13.04 4.46
N ARG A 70 2.18 -13.80 3.36
CA ARG A 70 1.26 -13.64 2.21
C ARG A 70 1.29 -12.25 1.60
N ALA A 71 2.39 -11.53 1.75
CA ALA A 71 2.58 -10.26 1.09
C ALA A 71 2.57 -10.42 -0.43
N ILE A 72 1.84 -9.54 -1.10
CA ILE A 72 1.73 -9.51 -2.57
C ILE A 72 2.68 -8.50 -3.21
N ALA A 73 3.22 -7.61 -2.43
CA ALA A 73 4.20 -6.62 -2.84
C ALA A 73 5.18 -6.32 -1.70
N LEU A 74 6.33 -5.81 -2.07
CA LEU A 74 7.40 -5.40 -1.18
C LEU A 74 7.80 -3.96 -1.51
N ASP A 75 7.98 -3.15 -0.48
CA ASP A 75 8.49 -1.78 -0.59
C ASP A 75 9.44 -1.43 0.58
N MET A 76 9.76 -0.16 0.71
CA MET A 76 10.66 0.32 1.77
C MET A 76 10.05 1.43 2.65
N GLU A 77 8.84 1.90 2.36
CA GLU A 77 8.26 3.10 2.98
C GLU A 77 6.86 2.90 3.56
N SER A 78 6.06 1.98 3.03
CA SER A 78 4.63 1.86 3.35
C SER A 78 4.35 1.60 4.83
N ALA A 79 5.17 0.80 5.51
CA ALA A 79 4.98 0.53 6.93
C ALA A 79 5.13 1.79 7.78
N THR A 80 6.06 2.68 7.42
CA THR A 80 6.24 3.96 8.13
C THR A 80 5.02 4.85 7.96
N ILE A 81 4.46 4.92 6.76
CA ILE A 81 3.23 5.68 6.48
C ILE A 81 2.06 5.06 7.24
N ALA A 82 1.91 3.74 7.19
CA ALA A 82 0.85 3.01 7.86
C ALA A 82 0.90 3.18 9.39
N ALA A 83 2.07 3.02 10.01
CA ALA A 83 2.26 3.18 11.44
C ALA A 83 1.93 4.60 11.91
N ASN A 84 2.37 5.62 11.19
CA ASN A 84 2.05 7.00 11.51
C ASN A 84 0.57 7.33 11.27
N GLY A 85 -0.02 6.87 10.17
CA GLY A 85 -1.44 7.02 9.92
C GLY A 85 -2.29 6.41 11.03
N PHE A 86 -1.95 5.19 11.44
CA PHE A 86 -2.60 4.51 12.55
C PHE A 86 -2.43 5.26 13.89
N ARG A 87 -1.20 5.67 14.19
CA ARG A 87 -0.87 6.41 15.42
C ARG A 87 -1.60 7.74 15.52
N PHE A 88 -1.59 8.52 14.45
CA PHE A 88 -2.21 9.84 14.40
C PHE A 88 -3.68 9.81 13.99
N ARG A 89 -4.23 8.62 13.73
CA ARG A 89 -5.63 8.44 13.29
C ARG A 89 -5.95 9.18 12.01
N VAL A 90 -4.99 9.26 11.14
CA VAL A 90 -5.13 9.82 9.80
C VAL A 90 -5.42 8.68 8.83
N PRO A 91 -6.45 8.78 7.98
CA PRO A 91 -6.69 7.80 6.94
C PRO A 91 -5.47 7.64 6.05
N TYR A 92 -5.10 6.40 5.77
CA TYR A 92 -3.96 6.08 4.92
C TYR A 92 -4.26 4.87 4.05
N GLY A 93 -3.54 4.77 2.96
CA GLY A 93 -3.53 3.63 2.07
C GLY A 93 -2.30 3.71 1.18
N THR A 94 -2.00 2.63 0.48
CA THR A 94 -0.82 2.55 -0.38
C THR A 94 -1.23 1.99 -1.73
N LEU A 95 -0.77 2.63 -2.80
CA LEU A 95 -0.81 2.13 -4.15
C LEU A 95 0.62 2.01 -4.66
N LEU A 96 1.01 0.79 -5.01
CA LEU A 96 2.35 0.50 -5.52
C LEU A 96 2.30 0.16 -6.99
N CYS A 97 3.31 0.59 -7.72
CA CYS A 97 3.57 0.16 -9.08
C CYS A 97 4.77 -0.80 -9.06
N VAL A 98 4.54 -2.07 -9.38
CA VAL A 98 5.55 -3.11 -9.30
C VAL A 98 6.53 -2.98 -10.47
N SER A 99 7.80 -2.80 -10.18
CA SER A 99 8.87 -2.64 -11.18
C SER A 99 9.57 -3.96 -11.54
N ASP A 100 9.60 -4.88 -10.61
CA ASP A 100 10.35 -6.14 -10.70
C ASP A 100 9.77 -7.20 -9.76
N LYS A 101 10.17 -8.45 -9.94
CA LYS A 101 9.68 -9.59 -9.15
C LYS A 101 10.86 -10.41 -8.59
N PRO A 102 11.58 -9.87 -7.61
CA PRO A 102 12.80 -10.51 -7.11
C PRO A 102 12.58 -11.92 -6.55
N LEU A 103 11.43 -12.20 -5.96
CA LEU A 103 11.08 -13.53 -5.43
C LEU A 103 10.82 -14.59 -6.53
N HIS A 104 10.70 -14.16 -7.78
CA HIS A 104 10.53 -15.04 -8.94
C HIS A 104 11.80 -15.17 -9.78
N GLY A 105 12.95 -14.77 -9.25
CA GLY A 105 14.25 -14.89 -9.92
C GLY A 105 14.49 -13.82 -11.01
N GLU A 106 13.65 -12.81 -11.09
CA GLU A 106 13.87 -11.68 -11.99
C GLU A 106 14.93 -10.75 -11.38
N LEU A 107 16.11 -10.76 -11.96
CA LEU A 107 17.16 -9.80 -11.63
C LEU A 107 16.86 -8.44 -12.25
N LYS A 108 16.98 -7.40 -11.44
CA LYS A 108 16.85 -6.02 -11.91
C LYS A 108 18.06 -5.63 -12.74
N LEU A 109 17.90 -5.67 -14.06
CA LEU A 109 18.97 -5.26 -14.97
C LEU A 109 19.09 -3.73 -15.02
N PRO A 110 20.31 -3.20 -15.21
CA PRO A 110 20.50 -1.76 -15.43
C PRO A 110 19.68 -1.28 -16.63
N GLY A 111 18.90 -0.21 -16.42
CA GLY A 111 18.05 0.39 -17.45
C GLY A 111 16.57 -0.03 -17.38
N MET A 112 16.22 -1.21 -16.92
CA MET A 112 14.81 -1.64 -16.81
C MET A 112 13.98 -0.69 -15.93
N ALA A 113 14.54 -0.26 -14.81
CA ALA A 113 13.87 0.70 -13.93
C ALA A 113 13.64 2.06 -14.58
N SER A 114 14.59 2.52 -15.40
CA SER A 114 14.50 3.84 -16.06
C SER A 114 13.33 3.93 -17.04
N ASP A 115 13.12 2.92 -17.87
CA ASP A 115 12.04 2.91 -18.84
C ASP A 115 10.68 2.68 -18.19
N PHE A 116 10.64 1.83 -17.16
CA PHE A 116 9.47 1.65 -16.33
C PHE A 116 9.03 2.97 -15.67
N TYR A 117 9.94 3.69 -15.04
CA TYR A 117 9.62 4.96 -14.40
C TYR A 117 9.14 6.01 -15.42
N LYS A 118 9.75 6.12 -16.58
CA LYS A 118 9.32 7.06 -17.62
C LYS A 118 7.87 6.83 -18.06
N THR A 119 7.47 5.56 -18.17
CA THR A 119 6.14 5.21 -18.68
C THR A 119 5.07 5.19 -17.60
N GLN A 120 5.41 4.77 -16.40
CA GLN A 120 4.42 4.51 -15.34
C GLN A 120 4.24 5.65 -14.35
N VAL A 121 5.25 6.49 -14.11
CA VAL A 121 5.18 7.56 -13.10
C VAL A 121 4.04 8.54 -13.40
N ALA A 122 3.90 8.98 -14.65
CA ALA A 122 2.85 9.92 -15.03
C ALA A 122 1.43 9.34 -14.83
N SER A 123 1.24 8.07 -15.17
CA SER A 123 -0.03 7.37 -14.95
C SER A 123 -0.31 7.19 -13.45
N HIS A 124 0.69 6.78 -12.69
CA HIS A 124 0.58 6.59 -11.25
C HIS A 124 0.23 7.89 -10.52
N LEU A 125 0.84 9.00 -10.92
CA LEU A 125 0.52 10.32 -10.40
C LEU A 125 -0.93 10.72 -10.70
N ARG A 126 -1.41 10.51 -11.92
CA ARG A 126 -2.82 10.79 -12.29
C ARG A 126 -3.80 9.97 -11.45
N ILE A 127 -3.50 8.69 -11.22
CA ILE A 127 -4.30 7.82 -10.35
C ILE A 127 -4.34 8.40 -8.92
N GLY A 128 -3.19 8.82 -8.38
CA GLY A 128 -3.12 9.41 -7.05
C GLY A 128 -3.95 10.69 -6.93
N ILE A 129 -3.87 11.59 -7.92
CA ILE A 129 -4.67 12.82 -7.98
C ILE A 129 -6.16 12.49 -8.01
N GLN A 130 -6.58 11.57 -8.87
CA GLN A 130 -7.98 11.20 -8.98
C GLN A 130 -8.50 10.50 -7.73
N ALA A 131 -7.70 9.66 -7.07
CA ALA A 131 -8.08 9.08 -5.79
C ALA A 131 -8.33 10.16 -4.73
N MET A 132 -7.52 11.21 -4.70
CA MET A 132 -7.73 12.34 -3.80
C MET A 132 -9.00 13.13 -4.12
N GLU A 133 -9.35 13.28 -5.40
CA GLU A 133 -10.62 13.91 -5.81
C GLU A 133 -11.81 13.08 -5.35
N ILE A 134 -11.79 11.77 -5.58
CA ILE A 134 -12.83 10.85 -5.11
C ILE A 134 -13.00 10.93 -3.58
N LEU A 135 -11.88 10.97 -2.84
CA LEU A 135 -11.93 11.06 -1.38
C LEU A 135 -12.49 12.41 -0.88
N ARG A 136 -12.25 13.50 -1.61
CA ARG A 136 -12.82 14.82 -1.27
C ARG A 136 -14.34 14.88 -1.44
N GLU A 137 -14.88 14.09 -2.34
CA GLU A 137 -16.34 13.97 -2.56
C GLU A 137 -17.02 13.03 -1.56
N MET A 138 -16.24 12.21 -0.85
CA MET A 138 -16.77 11.32 0.17
C MET A 138 -17.18 12.10 1.42
N PRO A 139 -18.30 11.76 2.07
CA PRO A 139 -18.65 12.31 3.38
C PRO A 139 -17.53 12.05 4.39
N LEU A 140 -17.20 13.06 5.19
CA LEU A 140 -16.13 12.98 6.19
C LEU A 140 -16.33 11.80 7.16
N GLU A 141 -17.58 11.50 7.50
CA GLU A 141 -17.95 10.39 8.37
C GLU A 141 -17.52 9.03 7.82
N ARG A 142 -17.37 8.91 6.50
CA ARG A 142 -16.92 7.68 5.85
C ARG A 142 -15.41 7.51 5.86
N ILE A 143 -14.67 8.61 5.81
CA ILE A 143 -13.20 8.60 5.76
C ILE A 143 -12.57 8.75 7.15
N HIS A 144 -13.35 8.87 8.19
CA HIS A 144 -12.85 8.90 9.56
C HIS A 144 -12.41 7.49 10.01
N SER A 145 -11.16 7.35 10.45
CA SER A 145 -10.62 6.11 11.02
C SER A 145 -11.33 5.67 12.31
N ARG A 146 -12.04 6.56 12.94
CA ARG A 146 -12.98 6.29 14.03
C ARG A 146 -14.39 6.70 13.60
N LYS A 147 -15.14 5.77 13.10
CA LYS A 147 -16.56 5.99 12.86
C LYS A 147 -17.24 6.49 14.14
N LEU A 148 -17.81 7.68 14.06
CA LEU A 148 -18.86 8.16 14.97
C LEU A 148 -18.50 8.23 16.47
N ARG A 149 -17.24 8.28 16.86
CA ARG A 149 -16.94 8.64 18.24
C ARG A 149 -17.06 10.15 18.41
N SER A 150 -18.03 10.56 19.22
CA SER A 150 -18.04 11.93 19.72
C SER A 150 -16.82 12.16 20.61
N PHE A 151 -16.35 13.39 20.72
CA PHE A 151 -15.26 13.75 21.62
C PHE A 151 -15.61 13.45 23.10
N GLU A 152 -16.88 13.21 23.39
CA GLU A 152 -17.41 12.90 24.72
C GLU A 152 -17.43 11.39 25.01
N GLU A 153 -17.17 10.55 24.01
CA GLU A 153 -17.10 9.11 24.20
C GLU A 153 -15.78 8.71 24.83
N THR A 154 -15.86 8.13 26.02
CA THR A 154 -14.69 7.57 26.70
C THR A 154 -14.11 6.41 25.89
N ALA A 155 -12.79 6.40 25.68
CA ALA A 155 -12.11 5.48 24.79
C ALA A 155 -12.16 4.00 25.22
N PHE A 156 -12.71 3.69 26.38
CA PHE A 156 -12.63 2.38 27.03
C PHE A 156 -13.91 1.97 27.77
N LEU A 157 -15.05 2.28 27.22
CA LEU A 157 -16.32 1.66 27.65
C LEU A 157 -16.62 0.49 26.73
#